data_82d2b022127578f52f2bb3864a69359f
#
_entry.id   82d2b022127578f52f2bb3864a69359f
#
_cell.length_a   1.000
_cell.length_b   1.000
_cell.length_c   1.000
_cell.angle_alpha   90.00
_cell.angle_beta   90.00
_cell.angle_gamma   90.00
#
_symmetry.space_group_name_H-M   'P 1'
#
loop_
_entity.id
_entity.type
_entity.pdbx_description
1 polymer ?
#
loop_
_entity_poly.entity_id
_entity_poly.type
_entity_poly.pdbx_seq_one_letter_code
_entity_poly.pdbx_strand_id
1 'polypeptide(L)'
;WPLMAKLASEARNNPDSWAMRGVRTIIMYPMNARVSDQISRLRRLIGDPDHRFINIFRTACGNNSRRPQFGMYTGRTPYAGKEPRRSEDRSLAATYSRMVNPENDEEKAFLEKLIKDGKLPAKENFDEFLEKLYNGKHIPNDEDAELVTRFEMQQFCPDILITNYSMLEYMLLRPREHKIWSDTQAWLNAEPNNKLLFVIDEAHMYRGSAGGEVSLLIRRLFHRLGINRSRVQFILTTASMPNNDENDRKAVRTFANELTASDDMHPFCYLTGEREEIGGGSAVHIPFSKFKEFLPDAFEGDDPERLMALNGFWTGIANSPAPFISSEDAYQWLYDHLVDYVPFCQMFKLCRGTAVSLQELAESIFPDNRLEDALSAVSVMLSIAPLARSESGSVLFPARMHMLFRGIKGVYACTNPECPHSHTENGLTLGEVYFSDGNLTCKECGSTIYEL
;
A
#
# COMPACT_ATOMS: atom_id res chain seq x y z
N TRP A 1 5.54 -12.35 -2.94
CA TRP A 1 6.36 -13.55 -3.15
C TRP A 1 6.55 -13.90 -4.64
N PRO A 2 5.53 -13.96 -5.53
CA PRO A 2 5.72 -14.33 -6.94
C PRO A 2 6.74 -13.46 -7.67
N LEU A 3 6.74 -12.16 -7.41
CA LEU A 3 7.71 -11.20 -7.95
C LEU A 3 9.15 -11.56 -7.54
N MET A 4 9.39 -11.75 -6.24
CA MET A 4 10.74 -12.06 -5.74
C MET A 4 11.22 -13.43 -6.24
N ALA A 5 10.35 -14.42 -6.26
CA ALA A 5 10.67 -15.75 -6.81
C ALA A 5 11.07 -15.67 -8.29
N LYS A 6 10.35 -14.85 -9.08
CA LYS A 6 10.67 -14.63 -10.49
C LYS A 6 12.06 -14.02 -10.67
N LEU A 7 12.37 -12.93 -9.95
CA LEU A 7 13.66 -12.25 -10.06
C LEU A 7 14.82 -13.14 -9.60
N ALA A 8 14.64 -13.85 -8.47
CA ALA A 8 15.63 -14.78 -7.96
C ALA A 8 15.86 -15.99 -8.90
N SER A 9 14.78 -16.51 -9.49
CA SER A 9 14.88 -17.59 -10.47
C SER A 9 15.66 -17.19 -11.71
N GLU A 10 15.44 -15.99 -12.25
CA GLU A 10 16.20 -15.46 -13.39
C GLU A 10 17.66 -15.26 -13.00
N ALA A 11 17.93 -14.56 -11.89
CA ALA A 11 19.28 -14.26 -11.42
C ALA A 11 20.12 -15.52 -11.18
N ARG A 12 19.47 -16.60 -10.67
CA ARG A 12 20.14 -17.88 -10.41
C ARG A 12 20.38 -18.72 -11.67
N ASN A 13 19.34 -18.84 -12.50
CA ASN A 13 19.34 -19.81 -13.60
C ASN A 13 19.85 -19.21 -14.90
N ASN A 14 19.85 -17.87 -15.03
CA ASN A 14 20.27 -17.14 -16.22
C ASN A 14 20.98 -15.83 -15.87
N PRO A 15 22.22 -15.90 -15.31
CA PRO A 15 22.96 -14.71 -14.89
C PRO A 15 23.19 -13.68 -15.99
N ASP A 16 23.41 -14.14 -17.23
CA ASP A 16 23.64 -13.25 -18.37
C ASP A 16 22.38 -12.44 -18.71
N SER A 17 21.21 -13.07 -18.69
CA SER A 17 19.93 -12.37 -18.79
C SER A 17 19.73 -11.39 -17.64
N TRP A 18 20.07 -11.82 -16.41
CA TRP A 18 19.95 -10.96 -15.22
C TRP A 18 20.87 -9.73 -15.29
N ALA A 19 22.03 -9.84 -15.88
CA ALA A 19 22.95 -8.70 -16.06
C ALA A 19 22.38 -7.62 -16.99
N MET A 20 21.51 -7.99 -17.92
CA MET A 20 20.83 -7.02 -18.81
C MET A 20 19.84 -6.16 -18.03
N ARG A 21 19.70 -4.89 -18.42
CA ARG A 21 18.66 -4.02 -17.91
C ARG A 21 17.35 -4.23 -18.72
N GLY A 22 16.21 -4.05 -18.06
CA GLY A 22 14.89 -4.20 -18.66
C GLY A 22 13.82 -4.35 -17.57
N VAL A 23 12.60 -3.96 -17.88
CA VAL A 23 11.46 -4.10 -16.94
C VAL A 23 11.02 -5.56 -16.92
N ARG A 24 11.25 -6.24 -15.80
CA ARG A 24 10.77 -7.61 -15.52
C ARG A 24 9.34 -7.62 -15.04
N THR A 25 8.96 -6.55 -14.35
CA THR A 25 7.63 -6.47 -13.74
C THR A 25 7.07 -5.06 -13.89
N ILE A 26 5.83 -4.97 -14.36
CA ILE A 26 5.02 -3.75 -14.31
C ILE A 26 3.93 -3.98 -13.25
N ILE A 27 3.81 -3.06 -12.30
CA ILE A 27 2.71 -3.05 -11.34
C ILE A 27 1.87 -1.81 -11.59
N MET A 28 0.64 -2.02 -12.02
CA MET A 28 -0.29 -0.95 -12.36
C MET A 28 -1.37 -0.80 -11.30
N TYR A 29 -1.46 0.39 -10.74
CA TYR A 29 -2.47 0.80 -9.76
C TYR A 29 -3.49 1.75 -10.37
N PRO A 30 -4.77 1.71 -9.96
CA PRO A 30 -5.77 2.63 -10.47
C PRO A 30 -5.57 4.06 -9.99
N MET A 31 -5.00 4.27 -8.80
CA MET A 31 -4.83 5.58 -8.18
C MET A 31 -3.44 5.79 -7.56
N ASN A 32 -2.97 7.04 -7.56
CA ASN A 32 -1.66 7.42 -7.02
C ASN A 32 -1.51 7.21 -5.51
N ALA A 33 -2.59 7.29 -4.73
CA ALA A 33 -2.53 7.14 -3.27
C ALA A 33 -2.01 5.76 -2.84
N ARG A 34 -2.46 4.69 -3.49
CA ARG A 34 -2.00 3.32 -3.21
C ARG A 34 -0.57 3.06 -3.65
N VAL A 35 -0.09 3.79 -4.66
CA VAL A 35 1.30 3.69 -5.13
C VAL A 35 2.28 4.06 -4.01
N SER A 36 1.98 5.09 -3.23
CA SER A 36 2.86 5.54 -2.14
C SER A 36 3.02 4.51 -1.02
N ASP A 37 1.96 3.77 -0.68
CA ASP A 37 2.03 2.70 0.30
C ASP A 37 2.87 1.51 -0.20
N GLN A 38 2.67 1.14 -1.45
CA GLN A 38 3.44 0.04 -2.06
C GLN A 38 4.93 0.38 -2.21
N ILE A 39 5.26 1.63 -2.53
CA ILE A 39 6.65 2.09 -2.53
C ILE A 39 7.26 1.93 -1.13
N SER A 40 6.55 2.36 -0.09
CA SER A 40 7.01 2.18 1.29
C SER A 40 7.27 0.70 1.64
N ARG A 41 6.43 -0.21 1.14
CA ARG A 41 6.64 -1.66 1.31
C ARG A 41 7.88 -2.17 0.56
N LEU A 42 8.09 -1.73 -0.68
CA LEU A 42 9.28 -2.12 -1.45
C LEU A 42 10.57 -1.54 -0.86
N ARG A 43 10.53 -0.32 -0.34
CA ARG A 43 11.66 0.29 0.37
C ARG A 43 12.04 -0.54 1.59
N ARG A 44 11.07 -1.00 2.39
CA ARG A 44 11.33 -1.88 3.54
C ARG A 44 11.79 -3.28 3.15
N LEU A 45 11.35 -3.80 2.00
CA LEU A 45 11.67 -5.16 1.58
C LEU A 45 12.97 -5.22 0.76
N ILE A 46 13.03 -4.49 -0.36
CA ILE A 46 14.16 -4.54 -1.30
C ILE A 46 15.25 -3.55 -0.89
N GLY A 47 14.83 -2.41 -0.36
CA GLY A 47 15.70 -1.34 0.11
C GLY A 47 16.09 -1.46 1.59
N ASP A 48 15.87 -2.64 2.20
CA ASP A 48 16.17 -2.92 3.61
C ASP A 48 17.54 -2.36 4.03
N PRO A 49 17.58 -1.38 4.96
CA PRO A 49 18.82 -0.73 5.39
C PRO A 49 19.80 -1.70 6.07
N ASP A 50 19.30 -2.80 6.64
CA ASP A 50 20.14 -3.85 7.25
C ASP A 50 20.72 -4.83 6.22
N HIS A 51 20.48 -4.60 4.93
CA HIS A 51 20.93 -5.44 3.80
C HIS A 51 20.53 -6.93 3.88
N ARG A 52 19.55 -7.28 4.72
CA ARG A 52 19.09 -8.67 4.89
C ARG A 52 18.59 -9.26 3.59
N PHE A 53 17.75 -8.49 2.88
CA PHE A 53 17.20 -8.95 1.59
C PHE A 53 18.31 -9.21 0.56
N ILE A 54 19.22 -8.26 0.34
CA ILE A 54 20.24 -8.42 -0.69
C ILE A 54 21.25 -9.53 -0.35
N ASN A 55 21.56 -9.72 0.92
CA ASN A 55 22.42 -10.81 1.37
C ASN A 55 21.77 -12.18 1.13
N ILE A 56 20.47 -12.34 1.44
CA ILE A 56 19.72 -13.55 1.14
C ILE A 56 19.63 -13.76 -0.39
N PHE A 57 19.34 -12.71 -1.14
CA PHE A 57 19.24 -12.78 -2.60
C PHE A 57 20.57 -13.23 -3.23
N ARG A 58 21.68 -12.64 -2.84
CA ARG A 58 23.02 -13.00 -3.33
C ARG A 58 23.44 -14.39 -2.90
N THR A 59 23.12 -14.80 -1.70
CA THR A 59 23.36 -16.19 -1.24
C THR A 59 22.60 -17.20 -2.10
N ALA A 60 21.37 -16.89 -2.49
CA ALA A 60 20.54 -17.77 -3.30
C ALA A 60 20.89 -17.78 -4.79
N CYS A 61 21.35 -16.64 -5.33
CA CYS A 61 21.52 -16.42 -6.78
C CYS A 61 22.97 -16.31 -7.25
N GLY A 62 23.93 -16.21 -6.33
CA GLY A 62 25.35 -15.95 -6.58
C GLY A 62 25.80 -14.59 -6.06
N ASN A 63 26.97 -14.56 -5.43
CA ASN A 63 27.46 -13.39 -4.70
C ASN A 63 27.66 -12.13 -5.56
N ASN A 64 27.84 -12.28 -6.87
CA ASN A 64 28.01 -11.17 -7.82
C ASN A 64 26.69 -10.74 -8.49
N SER A 65 25.55 -11.29 -8.08
CA SER A 65 24.26 -10.88 -8.62
C SER A 65 23.98 -9.41 -8.28
N ARG A 66 23.68 -8.62 -9.30
CA ARG A 66 23.29 -7.22 -9.10
C ARG A 66 22.00 -7.13 -8.27
N ARG A 67 21.85 -6.03 -7.57
CA ARG A 67 20.63 -5.75 -6.78
C ARG A 67 19.43 -5.54 -7.70
N PRO A 68 18.24 -6.10 -7.40
CA PRO A 68 17.00 -5.72 -8.04
C PRO A 68 16.69 -4.24 -7.79
N GLN A 69 16.33 -3.51 -8.84
CA GLN A 69 16.00 -2.10 -8.75
C GLN A 69 14.54 -1.85 -9.09
N PHE A 70 13.88 -1.00 -8.31
CA PHE A 70 12.51 -0.58 -8.58
C PHE A 70 12.44 0.93 -8.80
N GLY A 71 11.38 1.37 -9.50
CA GLY A 71 11.11 2.77 -9.68
C GLY A 71 9.62 3.06 -9.80
N MET A 72 9.20 4.19 -9.25
CA MET A 72 7.85 4.71 -9.39
C MET A 72 7.80 5.71 -10.53
N TYR A 73 6.98 5.43 -11.55
CA TYR A 73 6.78 6.33 -12.68
C TYR A 73 5.32 6.80 -12.73
N THR A 74 5.04 7.92 -12.06
CA THR A 74 3.69 8.51 -11.95
C THR A 74 3.75 10.02 -12.13
N GLY A 75 2.62 10.70 -12.03
CA GLY A 75 2.58 12.17 -12.00
C GLY A 75 3.36 12.81 -10.84
N ARG A 76 3.57 12.05 -9.75
CA ARG A 76 4.31 12.50 -8.56
C ARG A 76 5.82 12.24 -8.62
N THR A 77 6.29 11.50 -9.62
CA THR A 77 7.72 11.24 -9.79
C THR A 77 8.44 12.53 -10.19
N PRO A 78 9.55 12.89 -9.52
CA PRO A 78 10.28 14.11 -9.83
C PRO A 78 10.63 14.25 -11.31
N TYR A 79 10.56 15.47 -11.79
CA TYR A 79 10.88 15.94 -13.13
C TYR A 79 9.94 15.48 -14.25
N ALA A 80 8.97 16.34 -14.55
CA ALA A 80 8.10 16.17 -15.73
C ALA A 80 8.74 16.71 -17.03
N GLY A 81 9.76 17.53 -16.91
CA GLY A 81 10.42 18.26 -18.02
C GLY A 81 11.31 17.42 -18.93
N LYS A 82 11.94 18.06 -19.92
CA LYS A 82 12.88 17.45 -20.86
C LYS A 82 14.26 17.24 -20.27
N GLU A 83 14.67 18.20 -19.44
CA GLU A 83 15.98 18.25 -18.80
C GLU A 83 15.81 18.62 -17.34
N PRO A 84 16.68 18.12 -16.45
CA PRO A 84 16.67 18.54 -15.07
C PRO A 84 17.02 20.01 -14.98
N ARG A 85 16.26 20.75 -14.18
CA ARG A 85 16.59 22.15 -13.87
C ARG A 85 17.38 22.17 -12.56
N ARG A 86 18.54 22.80 -12.55
CA ARG A 86 19.37 22.89 -11.34
C ARG A 86 18.65 23.46 -10.13
N SER A 87 17.65 24.33 -10.33
CA SER A 87 16.83 24.85 -9.24
C SER A 87 15.90 23.78 -8.66
N GLU A 88 15.34 22.90 -9.50
CA GLU A 88 14.50 21.77 -9.08
C GLU A 88 15.36 20.72 -8.36
N ASP A 89 16.55 20.42 -8.87
CA ASP A 89 17.52 19.51 -8.26
C ASP A 89 17.93 19.98 -6.85
N ARG A 90 18.28 21.25 -6.72
CA ARG A 90 18.65 21.85 -5.43
C ARG A 90 17.47 21.86 -4.44
N SER A 91 16.26 22.16 -4.91
CA SER A 91 15.07 22.12 -4.07
C SER A 91 14.77 20.72 -3.56
N LEU A 92 14.87 19.71 -4.44
CA LEU A 92 14.68 18.31 -4.06
C LEU A 92 15.78 17.83 -3.10
N ALA A 93 17.05 18.15 -3.39
CA ALA A 93 18.17 17.83 -2.50
C ALA A 93 18.01 18.50 -1.13
N ALA A 94 17.61 19.78 -1.09
CA ALA A 94 17.38 20.48 0.16
C ALA A 94 16.22 19.87 0.98
N THR A 95 15.17 19.40 0.30
CA THR A 95 14.04 18.71 0.96
C THR A 95 14.51 17.43 1.62
N TYR A 96 15.25 16.59 0.91
CA TYR A 96 15.78 15.35 1.48
C TYR A 96 16.85 15.59 2.54
N SER A 97 17.72 16.59 2.34
CA SER A 97 18.76 16.93 3.33
C SER A 97 18.18 17.30 4.69
N ARG A 98 17.06 18.06 4.71
CA ARG A 98 16.36 18.37 5.97
C ARG A 98 15.79 17.12 6.67
N MET A 99 15.41 16.11 5.90
CA MET A 99 14.86 14.87 6.46
C MET A 99 15.94 13.97 7.06
N VAL A 100 17.18 14.01 6.56
CA VAL A 100 18.25 13.07 6.95
C VAL A 100 19.35 13.68 7.81
N ASN A 101 19.33 14.98 8.06
CA ASN A 101 20.30 15.68 8.93
C ASN A 101 19.56 16.27 10.15
N PRO A 102 19.18 15.44 11.13
CA PRO A 102 18.47 15.90 12.31
C PRO A 102 19.36 16.77 13.21
N GLU A 103 18.83 17.90 13.67
CA GLU A 103 19.54 18.86 14.52
C GLU A 103 19.31 18.57 16.02
N ASN A 104 18.26 17.81 16.37
CA ASN A 104 17.87 17.50 17.74
C ASN A 104 17.36 16.04 17.87
N ASP A 105 17.08 15.62 19.10
CA ASP A 105 16.69 14.24 19.39
C ASP A 105 15.26 13.91 18.89
N GLU A 106 14.36 14.88 18.83
CA GLU A 106 13.02 14.70 18.27
C GLU A 106 13.10 14.44 16.74
N GLU A 107 13.94 15.21 16.04
CA GLU A 107 14.17 14.99 14.62
C GLU A 107 14.88 13.66 14.33
N LYS A 108 15.76 13.20 15.22
CA LYS A 108 16.36 11.86 15.12
C LYS A 108 15.30 10.76 15.25
N ALA A 109 14.44 10.84 16.26
CA ALA A 109 13.35 9.90 16.44
C ALA A 109 12.38 9.91 15.23
N PHE A 110 12.11 11.10 14.69
CA PHE A 110 11.29 11.24 13.49
C PHE A 110 11.98 10.61 12.25
N LEU A 111 13.27 10.81 12.07
CA LEU A 111 14.05 10.19 11.00
C LEU A 111 14.01 8.66 11.10
N GLU A 112 14.23 8.10 12.30
CA GLU A 112 14.14 6.66 12.54
C GLU A 112 12.75 6.11 12.17
N LYS A 113 11.69 6.84 12.53
CA LYS A 113 10.33 6.51 12.13
C LYS A 113 10.15 6.55 10.61
N LEU A 114 10.68 7.58 9.91
CA LEU A 114 10.61 7.66 8.44
C LEU A 114 11.31 6.47 7.77
N ILE A 115 12.46 6.06 8.31
CA ILE A 115 13.20 4.88 7.83
C ILE A 115 12.38 3.61 8.05
N LYS A 116 11.90 3.39 9.27
CA LYS A 116 11.07 2.23 9.65
C LYS A 116 9.80 2.14 8.79
N ASP A 117 9.17 3.25 8.50
CA ASP A 117 7.95 3.33 7.68
C ASP A 117 8.23 3.27 6.17
N GLY A 118 9.48 3.24 5.74
CA GLY A 118 9.88 3.22 4.32
C GLY A 118 9.51 4.51 3.58
N LYS A 119 9.59 5.66 4.26
CA LYS A 119 9.26 6.97 3.67
C LYS A 119 10.45 7.62 2.97
N LEU A 120 11.67 7.24 3.31
CA LEU A 120 12.87 7.71 2.63
C LEU A 120 13.18 6.86 1.39
N PRO A 121 13.76 7.47 0.33
CA PRO A 121 14.24 6.72 -0.82
C PRO A 121 15.29 5.66 -0.45
N ALA A 122 15.19 4.49 -1.06
CA ALA A 122 16.07 3.37 -0.80
C ALA A 122 17.36 3.48 -1.61
N LYS A 123 18.23 4.38 -1.18
CA LYS A 123 19.57 4.61 -1.72
C LYS A 123 20.62 3.94 -0.86
N GLU A 124 21.65 3.36 -1.48
CA GLU A 124 22.74 2.72 -0.75
C GLU A 124 23.58 3.75 0.05
N ASN A 125 23.89 4.86 -0.58
CA ASN A 125 24.55 5.99 0.04
C ASN A 125 23.72 7.26 -0.20
N PHE A 126 23.00 7.69 0.84
CA PHE A 126 22.10 8.81 0.72
C PHE A 126 22.82 10.15 0.56
N ASP A 127 23.98 10.32 1.19
CA ASP A 127 24.80 11.54 1.05
C ASP A 127 25.38 11.68 -0.36
N GLU A 128 25.85 10.59 -0.94
CA GLU A 128 26.31 10.54 -2.34
C GLU A 128 25.16 10.86 -3.30
N PHE A 129 23.95 10.34 -3.03
CA PHE A 129 22.76 10.66 -3.81
C PHE A 129 22.43 12.16 -3.74
N LEU A 130 22.46 12.76 -2.54
CA LEU A 130 22.23 14.20 -2.37
C LEU A 130 23.28 15.05 -3.09
N GLU A 131 24.55 14.67 -2.99
CA GLU A 131 25.63 15.37 -3.70
C GLU A 131 25.45 15.31 -5.22
N LYS A 132 25.18 14.13 -5.75
CA LYS A 132 24.90 13.93 -7.18
C LYS A 132 23.71 14.78 -7.62
N LEU A 133 22.62 14.75 -6.87
CA LEU A 133 21.41 15.52 -7.16
C LEU A 133 21.68 17.02 -7.12
N TYR A 134 22.38 17.51 -6.10
CA TYR A 134 22.76 18.92 -5.99
C TYR A 134 23.60 19.40 -7.19
N ASN A 135 24.43 18.51 -7.73
CA ASN A 135 25.25 18.75 -8.92
C ASN A 135 24.53 18.48 -10.26
N GLY A 136 23.23 18.17 -10.24
CA GLY A 136 22.43 17.89 -11.44
C GLY A 136 22.76 16.55 -12.10
N LYS A 137 23.29 15.60 -11.35
CA LYS A 137 23.63 14.27 -11.84
C LYS A 137 22.56 13.27 -11.40
N HIS A 138 21.95 12.61 -12.38
CA HIS A 138 20.90 11.59 -12.16
C HIS A 138 21.44 10.19 -12.51
N ILE A 139 22.57 9.84 -11.95
CA ILE A 139 23.23 8.54 -12.16
C ILE A 139 23.10 7.75 -10.84
N PRO A 140 22.27 6.70 -10.80
CA PRO A 140 22.16 5.87 -9.62
C PRO A 140 23.44 5.06 -9.38
N ASN A 141 23.61 4.63 -8.15
CA ASN A 141 24.55 3.58 -7.81
C ASN A 141 23.97 2.22 -8.20
N ASP A 142 24.80 1.26 -8.62
CA ASP A 142 24.31 -0.09 -8.94
C ASP A 142 23.76 -0.83 -7.71
N GLU A 143 24.16 -0.41 -6.51
CA GLU A 143 23.66 -0.92 -5.24
C GLU A 143 22.39 -0.18 -4.74
N ASP A 144 21.96 0.89 -5.40
CA ASP A 144 20.68 1.52 -5.09
C ASP A 144 19.53 0.54 -5.33
N ALA A 145 18.60 0.45 -4.39
CA ALA A 145 17.37 -0.34 -4.59
C ALA A 145 16.31 0.45 -5.35
N GLU A 146 16.30 1.78 -5.24
CA GLU A 146 15.27 2.64 -5.82
C GLU A 146 15.85 3.65 -6.81
N LEU A 147 15.21 3.75 -7.96
CA LEU A 147 15.39 4.83 -8.92
C LEU A 147 14.32 5.90 -8.65
N VAL A 148 14.73 7.05 -8.13
CA VAL A 148 13.81 8.07 -7.57
C VAL A 148 13.29 9.02 -8.63
N THR A 149 14.15 9.41 -9.57
CA THR A 149 13.82 10.40 -10.59
C THR A 149 13.49 9.77 -11.94
N ARG A 150 12.71 10.46 -12.76
CA ARG A 150 12.44 9.99 -14.13
C ARG A 150 13.71 9.87 -14.96
N PHE A 151 14.69 10.75 -14.73
CA PHE A 151 15.96 10.73 -15.46
C PHE A 151 16.81 9.52 -15.09
N GLU A 152 16.84 9.13 -13.80
CA GLU A 152 17.46 7.87 -13.41
C GLU A 152 16.83 6.68 -14.15
N MET A 153 15.49 6.59 -14.15
CA MET A 153 14.78 5.48 -14.81
C MET A 153 14.90 5.49 -16.34
N GLN A 154 15.00 6.66 -16.96
CA GLN A 154 15.21 6.79 -18.40
C GLN A 154 16.62 6.37 -18.83
N GLN A 155 17.61 6.51 -17.95
CA GLN A 155 18.99 6.09 -18.21
C GLN A 155 19.24 4.62 -17.79
N PHE A 156 18.68 4.22 -16.64
CA PHE A 156 18.85 2.91 -16.04
C PHE A 156 17.46 2.28 -15.85
N CYS A 157 17.10 1.43 -16.79
CA CYS A 157 15.80 0.79 -16.76
C CYS A 157 15.59 -0.02 -15.47
N PRO A 158 14.53 0.22 -14.68
CA PRO A 158 14.26 -0.54 -13.47
C PRO A 158 13.79 -1.97 -13.77
N ASP A 159 14.04 -2.90 -12.87
CA ASP A 159 13.50 -4.27 -12.96
C ASP A 159 12.01 -4.31 -12.63
N ILE A 160 11.60 -3.44 -11.69
CA ILE A 160 10.22 -3.32 -11.23
C ILE A 160 9.76 -1.89 -11.49
N LEU A 161 8.80 -1.75 -12.38
CA LEU A 161 8.19 -0.47 -12.73
C LEU A 161 6.81 -0.37 -12.07
N ILE A 162 6.63 0.62 -11.20
CA ILE A 162 5.34 0.89 -10.57
C ILE A 162 4.75 2.13 -11.22
N THR A 163 3.53 2.01 -11.71
CA THR A 163 2.88 3.07 -12.47
C THR A 163 1.35 3.04 -12.32
N ASN A 164 0.67 3.97 -12.97
CA ASN A 164 -0.78 3.95 -13.15
C ASN A 164 -1.13 3.90 -14.64
N TYR A 165 -2.41 3.68 -14.93
CA TYR A 165 -2.92 3.60 -16.30
C TYR A 165 -2.48 4.78 -17.18
N SER A 166 -2.82 6.00 -16.75
CA SER A 166 -2.55 7.22 -17.53
C SER A 166 -1.06 7.43 -17.78
N MET A 167 -0.22 7.15 -16.78
CA MET A 167 1.22 7.33 -16.95
C MET A 167 1.81 6.27 -17.87
N LEU A 168 1.36 5.01 -17.77
CA LEU A 168 1.81 3.95 -18.68
C LEU A 168 1.46 4.30 -20.12
N GLU A 169 0.27 4.86 -20.38
CA GLU A 169 -0.11 5.35 -21.69
C GLU A 169 0.84 6.45 -22.19
N TYR A 170 1.12 7.45 -21.36
CA TYR A 170 2.09 8.49 -21.69
C TYR A 170 3.49 7.94 -21.97
N MET A 171 3.95 6.97 -21.19
CA MET A 171 5.27 6.34 -21.39
C MET A 171 5.38 5.61 -22.71
N LEU A 172 4.30 5.02 -23.20
CA LEU A 172 4.27 4.35 -24.51
C LEU A 172 4.27 5.32 -25.68
N LEU A 173 3.76 6.53 -25.50
CA LEU A 173 3.64 7.56 -26.55
C LEU A 173 4.87 8.48 -26.62
N ARG A 174 5.57 8.69 -25.53
CA ARG A 174 6.64 9.68 -25.46
C ARG A 174 8.00 9.12 -25.93
N PRO A 175 8.78 9.87 -26.72
CA PRO A 175 10.12 9.46 -27.12
C PRO A 175 11.13 9.31 -25.98
N ARG A 176 10.90 10.01 -24.86
CA ARG A 176 11.86 10.05 -23.73
C ARG A 176 12.01 8.72 -23.03
N GLU A 177 10.93 7.97 -22.95
CA GLU A 177 10.88 6.65 -22.33
C GLU A 177 11.28 5.53 -23.29
N HIS A 178 11.74 5.90 -24.50
CA HIS A 178 12.15 4.94 -25.53
C HIS A 178 13.18 3.93 -25.01
N LYS A 179 14.16 4.40 -24.24
CA LYS A 179 15.21 3.53 -23.70
C LYS A 179 14.65 2.47 -22.74
N ILE A 180 13.68 2.80 -21.90
CA ILE A 180 13.03 1.83 -21.00
C ILE A 180 12.43 0.68 -21.82
N TRP A 181 11.75 1.02 -22.91
CA TRP A 181 11.10 0.02 -23.75
C TRP A 181 12.07 -0.75 -24.64
N SER A 182 13.12 -0.10 -25.17
CA SER A 182 14.15 -0.78 -25.96
C SER A 182 14.99 -1.74 -25.13
N ASP A 183 15.38 -1.34 -23.91
CA ASP A 183 16.10 -2.22 -23.00
C ASP A 183 15.22 -3.41 -22.58
N THR A 184 13.92 -3.17 -22.33
CA THR A 184 12.97 -4.24 -22.00
C THR A 184 12.78 -5.20 -23.18
N GLN A 185 12.67 -4.69 -24.39
CA GLN A 185 12.58 -5.50 -25.61
C GLN A 185 13.85 -6.32 -25.83
N ALA A 186 15.03 -5.72 -25.64
CA ALA A 186 16.30 -6.42 -25.76
C ALA A 186 16.41 -7.58 -24.76
N TRP A 187 16.05 -7.33 -23.49
CA TRP A 187 15.98 -8.36 -22.46
C TRP A 187 14.97 -9.48 -22.82
N LEU A 188 13.77 -9.12 -23.27
CA LEU A 188 12.79 -10.12 -23.69
C LEU A 188 13.28 -10.99 -24.85
N ASN A 189 14.01 -10.41 -25.79
CA ASN A 189 14.52 -11.10 -26.97
C ASN A 189 15.77 -11.93 -26.69
N ALA A 190 16.51 -11.65 -25.60
CA ALA A 190 17.73 -12.37 -25.24
C ALA A 190 17.44 -13.86 -24.97
N GLU A 191 16.29 -14.16 -24.33
CA GLU A 191 15.92 -15.52 -23.97
C GLU A 191 14.45 -15.82 -24.25
N PRO A 192 14.12 -16.99 -24.81
CA PRO A 192 12.73 -17.39 -25.09
C PRO A 192 11.86 -17.47 -23.83
N ASN A 193 12.49 -17.79 -22.69
CA ASN A 193 11.80 -17.93 -21.40
C ASN A 193 11.66 -16.62 -20.61
N ASN A 194 12.25 -15.53 -21.09
CA ASN A 194 12.03 -14.23 -20.47
C ASN A 194 10.58 -13.80 -20.69
N LYS A 195 9.86 -13.59 -19.61
CA LYS A 195 8.45 -13.17 -19.61
C LYS A 195 8.27 -11.93 -18.76
N LEU A 196 7.55 -10.97 -19.26
CA LEU A 196 7.12 -9.82 -18.50
C LEU A 196 6.06 -10.26 -17.46
N LEU A 197 6.22 -9.90 -16.20
CA LEU A 197 5.16 -10.01 -15.20
C LEU A 197 4.36 -8.70 -15.20
N PHE A 198 3.07 -8.77 -15.45
CA PHE A 198 2.17 -7.62 -15.40
C PHE A 198 1.15 -7.81 -14.28
N VAL A 199 1.25 -6.98 -13.24
CA VAL A 199 0.33 -6.99 -12.11
C VAL A 199 -0.65 -5.83 -12.25
N ILE A 200 -1.93 -6.13 -12.22
CA ILE A 200 -3.01 -5.15 -12.24
C ILE A 200 -3.73 -5.23 -10.90
N ASP A 201 -3.50 -4.23 -10.06
CA ASP A 201 -4.16 -4.14 -8.76
C ASP A 201 -5.55 -3.52 -8.90
N GLU A 202 -6.48 -3.97 -8.06
CA GLU A 202 -7.88 -3.56 -8.06
C GLU A 202 -8.52 -3.66 -9.46
N ALA A 203 -8.33 -4.80 -10.11
CA ALA A 203 -8.76 -5.02 -11.50
C ALA A 203 -10.26 -4.72 -11.72
N HIS A 204 -11.10 -4.83 -10.69
CA HIS A 204 -12.51 -4.49 -10.75
C HIS A 204 -12.80 -3.02 -11.11
N MET A 205 -11.83 -2.13 -10.90
CA MET A 205 -11.95 -0.72 -11.30
C MET A 205 -11.96 -0.52 -12.81
N TYR A 206 -11.45 -1.50 -13.56
CA TYR A 206 -11.35 -1.44 -15.02
C TYR A 206 -12.51 -2.18 -15.70
N ARG A 207 -13.76 -1.75 -15.40
CA ARG A 207 -14.99 -2.28 -16.04
C ARG A 207 -15.56 -1.29 -17.05
N GLY A 208 -16.38 -1.77 -17.98
CA GLY A 208 -17.03 -0.94 -18.99
C GLY A 208 -16.00 -0.27 -19.93
N SER A 209 -16.18 1.02 -20.21
CA SER A 209 -15.30 1.79 -21.11
C SER A 209 -13.85 1.84 -20.64
N ALA A 210 -13.63 2.02 -19.33
CA ALA A 210 -12.28 2.02 -18.73
C ALA A 210 -11.57 0.66 -18.95
N GLY A 211 -12.30 -0.44 -18.88
CA GLY A 211 -11.74 -1.77 -19.19
C GLY A 211 -11.31 -1.90 -20.64
N GLY A 212 -12.11 -1.36 -21.57
CA GLY A 212 -11.75 -1.32 -22.99
C GLY A 212 -10.48 -0.52 -23.23
N GLU A 213 -10.32 0.64 -22.61
CA GLU A 213 -9.13 1.48 -22.73
C GLU A 213 -7.88 0.77 -22.19
N VAL A 214 -7.96 0.14 -21.01
CA VAL A 214 -6.85 -0.64 -20.43
C VAL A 214 -6.49 -1.83 -21.31
N SER A 215 -7.49 -2.53 -21.86
CA SER A 215 -7.29 -3.64 -22.78
C SER A 215 -6.53 -3.20 -24.03
N LEU A 216 -6.86 -2.04 -24.60
CA LEU A 216 -6.15 -1.46 -25.76
C LEU A 216 -4.73 -1.00 -25.36
N LEU A 217 -4.56 -0.44 -24.17
CA LEU A 217 -3.25 -0.07 -23.67
C LEU A 217 -2.31 -1.28 -23.54
N ILE A 218 -2.81 -2.40 -23.01
CA ILE A 218 -2.05 -3.66 -22.91
C ILE A 218 -1.64 -4.16 -24.31
N ARG A 219 -2.53 -4.12 -25.28
CA ARG A 219 -2.21 -4.51 -26.67
C ARG A 219 -1.18 -3.58 -27.30
N ARG A 220 -1.26 -2.27 -27.02
CA ARG A 220 -0.25 -1.29 -27.44
C ARG A 220 1.11 -1.58 -26.81
N LEU A 221 1.15 -1.97 -25.53
CA LEU A 221 2.38 -2.41 -24.85
C LEU A 221 2.97 -3.65 -25.55
N PHE A 222 2.16 -4.65 -25.86
CA PHE A 222 2.64 -5.84 -26.59
C PHE A 222 3.27 -5.46 -27.95
N HIS A 223 2.58 -4.62 -28.71
CA HIS A 223 3.09 -4.12 -29.97
C HIS A 223 4.41 -3.34 -29.79
N ARG A 224 4.48 -2.47 -28.78
CA ARG A 224 5.68 -1.68 -28.47
C ARG A 224 6.88 -2.54 -28.13
N LEU A 225 6.67 -3.65 -27.41
CA LEU A 225 7.71 -4.60 -27.02
C LEU A 225 7.98 -5.68 -28.09
N GLY A 226 7.16 -5.76 -29.15
CA GLY A 226 7.27 -6.79 -30.18
C GLY A 226 6.97 -8.20 -29.67
N ILE A 227 6.06 -8.34 -28.70
CA ILE A 227 5.70 -9.61 -28.05
C ILE A 227 4.23 -9.94 -28.23
N ASN A 228 3.90 -11.19 -27.96
CA ASN A 228 2.54 -11.68 -27.89
C ASN A 228 2.15 -12.07 -26.45
N ARG A 229 0.93 -12.53 -26.24
CA ARG A 229 0.39 -12.91 -24.95
C ARG A 229 1.22 -13.96 -24.19
N SER A 230 1.84 -14.91 -24.92
CA SER A 230 2.65 -15.99 -24.32
C SER A 230 3.90 -15.51 -23.60
N ARG A 231 4.35 -14.30 -23.91
CA ARG A 231 5.53 -13.66 -23.30
C ARG A 231 5.18 -12.81 -22.08
N VAL A 232 3.91 -12.80 -21.64
CA VAL A 232 3.44 -12.02 -20.48
C VAL A 232 2.71 -12.92 -19.50
N GLN A 233 3.12 -12.84 -18.25
CA GLN A 233 2.41 -13.44 -17.13
C GLN A 233 1.58 -12.35 -16.44
N PHE A 234 0.29 -12.57 -16.26
CA PHE A 234 -0.58 -11.63 -15.58
C PHE A 234 -0.92 -12.08 -14.15
N ILE A 235 -0.98 -11.11 -13.24
CA ILE A 235 -1.59 -11.25 -11.93
C ILE A 235 -2.64 -10.14 -11.83
N LEU A 236 -3.89 -10.52 -11.64
CA LEU A 236 -4.99 -9.60 -11.38
C LEU A 236 -5.39 -9.75 -9.91
N THR A 237 -5.40 -8.66 -9.16
CA THR A 237 -5.87 -8.65 -7.77
C THR A 237 -7.17 -7.88 -7.66
N THR A 238 -8.07 -8.34 -6.82
CA THR A 238 -9.36 -7.68 -6.57
C THR A 238 -9.93 -8.13 -5.24
N ALA A 239 -10.56 -7.19 -4.53
CA ALA A 239 -11.27 -7.48 -3.29
C ALA A 239 -12.78 -7.65 -3.46
N SER A 240 -13.35 -7.24 -4.61
CA SER A 240 -14.79 -7.04 -4.78
C SER A 240 -15.41 -7.70 -6.01
N MET A 241 -14.75 -8.68 -6.61
CA MET A 241 -15.38 -9.48 -7.67
C MET A 241 -16.21 -10.62 -7.08
N PRO A 242 -17.43 -10.86 -7.61
CA PRO A 242 -18.28 -11.92 -7.12
C PRO A 242 -17.63 -13.30 -7.31
N ASN A 243 -17.87 -14.20 -6.35
CA ASN A 243 -17.32 -15.56 -6.34
C ASN A 243 -18.30 -16.54 -5.68
N ASN A 244 -19.60 -16.33 -5.84
CA ASN A 244 -20.60 -17.11 -5.15
C ASN A 244 -20.91 -18.43 -5.87
N ASP A 245 -20.89 -18.40 -7.21
CA ASP A 245 -21.24 -19.55 -8.04
C ASP A 245 -20.35 -19.67 -9.28
N GLU A 246 -20.60 -20.69 -10.11
CA GLU A 246 -19.83 -20.96 -11.34
C GLU A 246 -20.09 -19.88 -12.43
N ASN A 247 -21.25 -19.22 -12.42
CA ASN A 247 -21.52 -18.14 -13.36
C ASN A 247 -20.69 -16.91 -13.01
N ASP A 248 -20.55 -16.59 -11.72
CA ASP A 248 -19.67 -15.53 -11.22
C ASP A 248 -18.22 -15.81 -11.68
N ARG A 249 -17.73 -17.03 -11.46
CA ARG A 249 -16.36 -17.42 -11.86
C ARG A 249 -16.15 -17.34 -13.37
N LYS A 250 -17.15 -17.74 -14.15
CA LYS A 250 -17.12 -17.61 -15.61
C LYS A 250 -17.07 -16.15 -16.05
N ALA A 251 -17.88 -15.29 -15.44
CA ALA A 251 -17.86 -13.85 -15.71
C ALA A 251 -16.51 -13.20 -15.39
N VAL A 252 -15.91 -13.55 -14.25
CA VAL A 252 -14.58 -13.09 -13.87
C VAL A 252 -13.49 -13.57 -14.83
N ARG A 253 -13.54 -14.83 -15.27
CA ARG A 253 -12.61 -15.34 -16.28
C ARG A 253 -12.74 -14.61 -17.61
N THR A 254 -13.99 -14.41 -18.08
CA THR A 254 -14.25 -13.66 -19.32
C THR A 254 -13.67 -12.26 -19.22
N PHE A 255 -13.95 -11.55 -18.13
CA PHE A 255 -13.40 -10.22 -17.87
C PHE A 255 -11.86 -10.24 -17.90
N ALA A 256 -11.22 -11.17 -17.19
CA ALA A 256 -9.78 -11.29 -17.14
C ALA A 256 -9.18 -11.56 -18.54
N ASN A 257 -9.80 -12.45 -19.32
CA ASN A 257 -9.37 -12.78 -20.69
C ASN A 257 -9.47 -11.58 -21.62
N GLU A 258 -10.59 -10.87 -21.59
CA GLU A 258 -10.81 -9.68 -22.43
C GLU A 258 -9.85 -8.55 -22.07
N LEU A 259 -9.65 -8.29 -20.77
CA LEU A 259 -8.74 -7.26 -20.29
C LEU A 259 -7.29 -7.50 -20.73
N THR A 260 -6.82 -8.74 -20.66
CA THR A 260 -5.40 -9.11 -20.84
C THR A 260 -5.06 -9.72 -22.19
N ALA A 261 -6.02 -9.75 -23.13
CA ALA A 261 -5.89 -10.45 -24.42
C ALA A 261 -5.51 -11.94 -24.25
N SER A 262 -6.02 -12.58 -23.19
CA SER A 262 -5.84 -14.01 -22.96
C SER A 262 -6.84 -14.84 -23.76
N ASP A 263 -6.47 -16.07 -24.01
CA ASP A 263 -7.25 -17.09 -24.73
C ASP A 263 -7.21 -18.41 -23.95
N ASP A 264 -7.80 -19.45 -24.52
CA ASP A 264 -7.84 -20.79 -23.90
C ASP A 264 -6.46 -21.43 -23.72
N MET A 265 -5.46 -20.94 -24.47
CA MET A 265 -4.06 -21.40 -24.32
C MET A 265 -3.35 -20.76 -23.13
N HIS A 266 -3.93 -19.71 -22.55
CA HIS A 266 -3.36 -18.97 -21.42
C HIS A 266 -4.42 -18.77 -20.32
N PRO A 267 -4.96 -19.87 -19.74
CA PRO A 267 -6.03 -19.78 -18.76
C PRO A 267 -5.55 -19.13 -17.47
N PHE A 268 -6.46 -18.38 -16.83
CA PHE A 268 -6.22 -17.87 -15.48
C PHE A 268 -6.46 -18.96 -14.42
N CYS A 269 -5.51 -19.10 -13.51
CA CYS A 269 -5.72 -19.79 -12.25
C CYS A 269 -6.48 -18.84 -11.29
N TYR A 270 -7.60 -19.30 -10.78
CA TYR A 270 -8.42 -18.51 -9.86
C TYR A 270 -8.06 -18.89 -8.43
N LEU A 271 -7.49 -17.91 -7.71
CA LEU A 271 -7.10 -18.08 -6.31
C LEU A 271 -8.05 -17.26 -5.44
N THR A 272 -8.72 -17.92 -4.53
CA THR A 272 -9.53 -17.29 -3.49
C THR A 272 -8.90 -17.54 -2.14
N GLY A 273 -9.02 -16.58 -1.22
CA GLY A 273 -8.70 -16.83 0.18
C GLY A 273 -9.63 -17.90 0.75
N GLU A 274 -9.11 -18.77 1.57
CA GLU A 274 -9.93 -19.60 2.45
C GLU A 274 -10.60 -18.68 3.47
N ARG A 275 -11.90 -18.89 3.65
CA ARG A 275 -12.69 -18.13 4.61
C ARG A 275 -12.59 -18.90 5.92
N GLU A 276 -11.90 -18.35 6.91
CA GLU A 276 -12.00 -18.85 8.27
C GLU A 276 -13.44 -18.74 8.72
N GLU A 277 -14.04 -19.88 9.12
CA GLU A 277 -15.31 -19.89 9.81
C GLU A 277 -15.02 -19.55 11.27
N ILE A 278 -15.42 -18.37 11.69
CA ILE A 278 -15.39 -18.00 13.09
C ILE A 278 -16.51 -18.79 13.75
N GLY A 279 -16.11 -19.71 14.64
CA GLY A 279 -17.00 -20.65 15.31
C GLY A 279 -18.00 -19.96 16.24
N GLY A 280 -19.06 -20.65 16.60
CA GLY A 280 -20.02 -20.27 17.62
C GLY A 280 -19.85 -21.17 18.84
N GLY A 281 -18.70 -21.09 19.52
CA GLY A 281 -18.41 -21.84 20.73
C GLY A 281 -18.92 -21.15 22.01
N SER A 282 -18.56 -21.67 23.17
CA SER A 282 -19.04 -21.17 24.46
C SER A 282 -18.45 -19.79 24.76
N ALA A 283 -19.29 -18.80 24.65
CA ALA A 283 -18.92 -17.40 24.66
C ALA A 283 -18.48 -16.90 26.03
N VAL A 284 -17.35 -16.20 26.07
CA VAL A 284 -17.08 -15.23 27.13
C VAL A 284 -18.15 -14.14 27.04
N HIS A 285 -18.89 -13.93 28.12
CA HIS A 285 -19.87 -12.85 28.18
C HIS A 285 -19.16 -11.54 28.56
N ILE A 286 -19.05 -10.63 27.60
CA ILE A 286 -18.56 -9.28 27.86
C ILE A 286 -19.78 -8.35 27.96
N PRO A 287 -20.03 -7.73 29.11
CA PRO A 287 -21.15 -6.81 29.25
C PRO A 287 -21.03 -5.61 28.31
N PHE A 288 -22.13 -5.21 27.68
CA PHE A 288 -22.18 -4.02 26.81
C PHE A 288 -21.61 -2.77 27.48
N SER A 289 -21.90 -2.58 28.78
CA SER A 289 -21.38 -1.45 29.56
C SER A 289 -19.86 -1.33 29.53
N LYS A 290 -19.15 -2.45 29.37
CA LYS A 290 -17.69 -2.47 29.37
C LYS A 290 -17.09 -1.77 28.16
N PHE A 291 -17.70 -1.91 27.01
CA PHE A 291 -17.27 -1.20 25.79
C PHE A 291 -17.47 0.33 25.88
N LYS A 292 -18.42 0.79 26.73
CA LYS A 292 -18.67 2.22 26.94
C LYS A 292 -17.70 2.90 27.91
N GLU A 293 -16.93 2.14 28.67
CA GLU A 293 -15.95 2.66 29.63
C GLU A 293 -14.68 3.21 28.93
N PHE A 294 -14.50 2.90 27.65
CA PHE A 294 -13.30 3.23 26.90
C PHE A 294 -13.62 4.02 25.63
N LEU A 295 -12.63 4.81 25.20
CA LEU A 295 -12.62 5.44 23.88
C LEU A 295 -11.77 4.59 22.93
N PRO A 296 -12.08 4.56 21.61
CA PRO A 296 -11.28 3.85 20.60
C PRO A 296 -9.78 4.18 20.66
N ASP A 297 -9.46 5.45 20.81
CA ASP A 297 -8.09 5.98 20.84
C ASP A 297 -7.24 5.39 21.97
N ALA A 298 -7.85 4.91 23.06
CA ALA A 298 -7.13 4.26 24.14
C ALA A 298 -6.36 3.00 23.70
N PHE A 299 -6.77 2.38 22.58
CA PHE A 299 -6.16 1.17 22.04
C PHE A 299 -5.20 1.46 20.87
N GLU A 300 -5.05 2.72 20.46
CA GLU A 300 -4.21 3.16 19.33
C GLU A 300 -2.84 3.69 19.76
N GLY A 301 -2.62 3.95 21.08
CA GLY A 301 -1.38 4.43 21.67
C GLY A 301 -0.17 3.51 21.45
N ASP A 302 0.97 3.87 22.03
CA ASP A 302 2.16 3.01 22.03
C ASP A 302 1.94 1.72 22.86
N ASP A 303 2.89 0.78 22.78
CA ASP A 303 2.73 -0.53 23.42
C ASP A 303 2.45 -0.45 24.95
N PRO A 304 3.10 0.40 25.77
CA PRO A 304 2.79 0.53 27.18
C PRO A 304 1.38 1.08 27.47
N GLU A 305 0.96 2.11 26.74
CA GLU A 305 -0.37 2.73 26.89
C GLU A 305 -1.46 1.75 26.49
N ARG A 306 -1.27 1.07 25.37
CA ARG A 306 -2.17 0.04 24.84
C ARG A 306 -2.31 -1.13 25.82
N LEU A 307 -1.19 -1.60 26.39
CA LEU A 307 -1.21 -2.68 27.37
C LEU A 307 -1.98 -2.27 28.63
N MET A 308 -1.83 -1.03 29.07
CA MET A 308 -2.57 -0.49 30.22
C MET A 308 -4.08 -0.44 29.92
N ALA A 309 -4.48 0.02 28.74
CA ALA A 309 -5.87 0.06 28.30
C ALA A 309 -6.49 -1.35 28.21
N LEU A 310 -5.75 -2.31 27.65
CA LEU A 310 -6.19 -3.72 27.56
C LEU A 310 -6.32 -4.34 28.96
N ASN A 311 -5.38 -4.12 29.84
CA ASN A 311 -5.48 -4.59 31.22
C ASN A 311 -6.71 -3.99 31.94
N GLY A 312 -6.96 -2.69 31.77
CA GLY A 312 -8.15 -2.02 32.31
C GLY A 312 -9.45 -2.56 31.73
N PHE A 313 -9.48 -2.80 30.42
CA PHE A 313 -10.66 -3.32 29.73
C PHE A 313 -11.04 -4.72 30.23
N TRP A 314 -10.08 -5.61 30.40
CA TRP A 314 -10.32 -7.02 30.72
C TRP A 314 -10.30 -7.34 32.22
N THR A 315 -9.84 -6.41 33.08
CA THR A 315 -9.92 -6.60 34.52
C THR A 315 -11.38 -6.76 34.95
N GLY A 316 -11.70 -7.89 35.57
CA GLY A 316 -13.04 -8.20 36.06
C GLY A 316 -14.01 -8.83 35.04
N ILE A 317 -13.63 -9.03 33.77
CA ILE A 317 -14.44 -9.75 32.78
C ILE A 317 -14.13 -11.24 32.83
N ALA A 318 -12.87 -11.59 32.77
CA ALA A 318 -12.42 -12.96 32.99
C ALA A 318 -12.07 -13.14 34.46
N ASN A 319 -12.39 -14.28 35.03
CA ASN A 319 -11.83 -14.69 36.32
C ASN A 319 -10.31 -14.90 36.24
N SER A 320 -9.62 -14.08 35.47
CA SER A 320 -8.18 -14.11 35.29
C SER A 320 -7.52 -13.24 36.33
N PRO A 321 -6.67 -13.78 37.17
CA PRO A 321 -6.13 -13.07 38.34
C PRO A 321 -4.96 -12.14 38.01
N ALA A 322 -4.46 -12.07 36.78
CA ALA A 322 -3.25 -11.32 36.49
C ALA A 322 -3.41 -10.38 35.31
N PRO A 323 -2.93 -9.12 35.42
CA PRO A 323 -2.78 -8.23 34.28
C PRO A 323 -1.79 -8.85 33.28
N PHE A 324 -1.97 -8.56 32.01
CA PHE A 324 -1.03 -8.97 30.96
C PHE A 324 0.35 -8.36 31.23
N ILE A 325 1.41 -9.14 31.03
CA ILE A 325 2.79 -8.72 31.25
C ILE A 325 3.36 -8.12 29.96
N SER A 326 2.93 -8.64 28.79
CA SER A 326 3.35 -8.17 27.47
C SER A 326 2.16 -7.92 26.56
N SER A 327 2.38 -7.15 25.50
CA SER A 327 1.36 -6.92 24.48
C SER A 327 1.02 -8.19 23.73
N GLU A 328 2.00 -9.07 23.49
CA GLU A 328 1.79 -10.37 22.84
C GLU A 328 0.85 -11.26 23.66
N ASP A 329 1.04 -11.35 24.97
CA ASP A 329 0.15 -12.12 25.86
C ASP A 329 -1.29 -11.60 25.79
N ALA A 330 -1.44 -10.26 25.79
CA ALA A 330 -2.75 -9.64 25.66
C ALA A 330 -3.41 -9.94 24.31
N TYR A 331 -2.67 -9.89 23.21
CA TYR A 331 -3.19 -10.12 21.86
C TYR A 331 -3.61 -11.59 21.67
N GLN A 332 -2.84 -12.53 22.17
CA GLN A 332 -3.19 -13.96 22.16
C GLN A 332 -4.45 -14.20 23.00
N TRP A 333 -4.48 -13.68 24.21
CA TRP A 333 -5.63 -13.81 25.10
C TRP A 333 -6.92 -13.25 24.47
N LEU A 334 -6.81 -12.07 23.83
CA LEU A 334 -7.91 -11.48 23.09
C LEU A 334 -8.45 -12.43 22.01
N TYR A 335 -7.55 -13.02 21.22
CA TYR A 335 -7.94 -13.97 20.18
C TYR A 335 -8.73 -15.13 20.76
N ASP A 336 -8.20 -15.78 21.78
CA ASP A 336 -8.79 -16.98 22.39
C ASP A 336 -10.17 -16.72 22.99
N HIS A 337 -10.43 -15.51 23.45
CA HIS A 337 -11.68 -15.16 24.10
C HIS A 337 -12.69 -14.43 23.18
N LEU A 338 -12.24 -13.77 22.12
CA LEU A 338 -13.11 -13.04 21.20
C LEU A 338 -13.53 -13.87 19.99
N VAL A 339 -12.80 -14.93 19.64
CA VAL A 339 -13.09 -15.77 18.47
C VAL A 339 -14.51 -16.37 18.51
N ASP A 340 -15.02 -16.65 19.70
CA ASP A 340 -16.36 -17.21 19.94
C ASP A 340 -17.36 -16.19 20.53
N TYR A 341 -16.93 -14.93 20.70
CA TYR A 341 -17.83 -13.90 21.24
C TYR A 341 -18.88 -13.48 20.22
N VAL A 342 -20.14 -13.71 20.57
CA VAL A 342 -21.28 -13.55 19.65
C VAL A 342 -21.31 -12.21 18.91
N PRO A 343 -21.15 -11.03 19.57
CA PRO A 343 -21.13 -9.75 18.86
C PRO A 343 -20.01 -9.63 17.82
N PHE A 344 -18.81 -10.17 18.08
CA PHE A 344 -17.73 -10.24 17.09
C PHE A 344 -18.05 -11.16 15.93
N CYS A 345 -18.66 -12.32 16.21
CA CYS A 345 -19.11 -13.24 15.17
C CYS A 345 -20.18 -12.61 14.29
N GLN A 346 -21.10 -11.85 14.87
CA GLN A 346 -22.12 -11.09 14.13
C GLN A 346 -21.50 -9.98 13.27
N MET A 347 -20.60 -9.18 13.84
CA MET A 347 -19.84 -8.15 13.13
C MET A 347 -19.08 -8.72 11.93
N PHE A 348 -18.40 -9.85 12.13
CA PHE A 348 -17.69 -10.54 11.07
C PHE A 348 -18.62 -11.01 9.96
N LYS A 349 -19.79 -11.59 10.30
CA LYS A 349 -20.77 -12.05 9.32
C LYS A 349 -21.35 -10.90 8.51
N LEU A 350 -21.65 -9.77 9.16
CA LEU A 350 -22.20 -8.57 8.50
C LEU A 350 -21.19 -7.93 7.55
N CYS A 351 -19.93 -7.80 7.97
CA CYS A 351 -18.86 -7.20 7.16
C CYS A 351 -18.31 -8.14 6.08
N ARG A 352 -18.78 -9.37 6.00
CA ARG A 352 -18.25 -10.38 5.08
C ARG A 352 -18.62 -10.08 3.62
N GLY A 353 -17.67 -9.51 2.88
CA GLY A 353 -17.81 -9.26 1.44
C GLY A 353 -18.60 -8.03 1.04
N THR A 354 -19.06 -7.24 2.01
CA THR A 354 -19.76 -5.96 1.80
C THR A 354 -19.21 -4.90 2.73
N ALA A 355 -19.26 -3.64 2.28
CA ALA A 355 -19.04 -2.51 3.18
C ALA A 355 -20.36 -2.22 3.90
N VAL A 356 -20.30 -2.16 5.23
CA VAL A 356 -21.45 -1.90 6.11
C VAL A 356 -21.17 -0.61 6.86
N SER A 357 -22.17 0.25 7.02
CA SER A 357 -22.03 1.48 7.79
C SER A 357 -21.89 1.18 9.29
N LEU A 358 -21.19 2.05 10.02
CA LEU A 358 -21.08 1.92 11.49
C LEU A 358 -22.45 1.93 12.16
N GLN A 359 -23.37 2.73 11.65
CA GLN A 359 -24.73 2.78 12.17
C GLN A 359 -25.45 1.44 12.01
N GLU A 360 -25.38 0.86 10.81
CA GLU A 360 -26.01 -0.44 10.52
C GLU A 360 -25.40 -1.57 11.37
N LEU A 361 -24.09 -1.54 11.61
CA LEU A 361 -23.43 -2.46 12.53
C LEU A 361 -23.94 -2.28 13.96
N ALA A 362 -24.01 -1.04 14.43
CA ALA A 362 -24.46 -0.72 15.78
C ALA A 362 -25.89 -1.18 16.04
N GLU A 363 -26.82 -0.88 15.12
CA GLU A 363 -28.22 -1.29 15.18
C GLU A 363 -28.39 -2.81 15.10
N SER A 364 -27.55 -3.50 14.30
CA SER A 364 -27.64 -4.95 14.14
C SER A 364 -27.04 -5.73 15.32
N ILE A 365 -25.96 -5.22 15.92
CA ILE A 365 -25.25 -5.92 17.00
C ILE A 365 -25.87 -5.62 18.36
N PHE A 366 -26.31 -4.38 18.58
CA PHE A 366 -26.88 -3.91 19.84
C PHE A 366 -28.25 -3.25 19.67
N PRO A 367 -29.27 -3.97 19.17
CA PRO A 367 -30.57 -3.40 18.80
C PRO A 367 -31.34 -2.80 19.96
N ASP A 368 -31.12 -3.29 21.18
CA ASP A 368 -31.84 -2.86 22.39
C ASP A 368 -31.21 -1.63 23.08
N ASN A 369 -30.11 -1.10 22.53
CA ASN A 369 -29.35 -0.02 23.12
C ASN A 369 -29.57 1.31 22.38
N ARG A 370 -29.28 2.42 23.04
CA ARG A 370 -29.31 3.73 22.37
C ARG A 370 -28.28 3.77 21.28
N LEU A 371 -28.59 4.34 20.12
CA LEU A 371 -27.71 4.34 18.93
C LEU A 371 -26.32 4.92 19.23
N GLU A 372 -26.23 6.03 19.96
CA GLU A 372 -24.95 6.65 20.35
C GLU A 372 -24.06 5.70 21.16
N ASP A 373 -24.70 5.01 22.12
CA ASP A 373 -24.01 4.03 22.96
C ASP A 373 -23.57 2.80 22.16
N ALA A 374 -24.40 2.35 21.24
CA ALA A 374 -24.09 1.23 20.35
C ALA A 374 -22.97 1.56 19.38
N LEU A 375 -22.96 2.78 18.80
CA LEU A 375 -21.87 3.28 17.96
C LEU A 375 -20.53 3.33 18.70
N SER A 376 -20.55 3.85 19.96
CA SER A 376 -19.37 3.88 20.80
C SER A 376 -18.82 2.45 21.06
N ALA A 377 -19.71 1.52 21.41
CA ALA A 377 -19.34 0.14 21.67
C ALA A 377 -18.74 -0.55 20.44
N VAL A 378 -19.38 -0.39 19.26
CA VAL A 378 -18.87 -0.94 17.99
C VAL A 378 -17.52 -0.33 17.62
N SER A 379 -17.32 0.97 17.84
CA SER A 379 -16.03 1.63 17.58
C SER A 379 -14.91 1.04 18.45
N VAL A 380 -15.15 0.82 19.74
CA VAL A 380 -14.20 0.14 20.63
C VAL A 380 -13.96 -1.31 20.20
N MET A 381 -15.00 -2.05 19.80
CA MET A 381 -14.83 -3.40 19.26
C MET A 381 -13.93 -3.40 18.02
N LEU A 382 -14.11 -2.45 17.11
CA LEU A 382 -13.29 -2.33 15.89
C LEU A 382 -11.83 -1.95 16.20
N SER A 383 -11.55 -1.23 17.28
CA SER A 383 -10.19 -0.90 17.73
C SER A 383 -9.49 -2.09 18.40
N ILE A 384 -10.22 -2.94 19.10
CA ILE A 384 -9.68 -4.13 19.80
C ILE A 384 -9.48 -5.32 18.84
N ALA A 385 -10.41 -5.52 17.91
CA ALA A 385 -10.42 -6.70 17.02
C ALA A 385 -9.12 -6.89 16.20
N PRO A 386 -8.48 -5.86 15.66
CA PRO A 386 -7.21 -5.99 14.93
C PRO A 386 -6.01 -6.34 15.84
N LEU A 387 -6.14 -6.14 17.15
CA LEU A 387 -5.11 -6.47 18.13
C LEU A 387 -5.12 -7.97 18.47
N ALA A 388 -6.29 -8.62 18.41
CA ALA A 388 -6.43 -10.04 18.69
C ALA A 388 -5.69 -10.90 17.66
N ARG A 389 -4.71 -11.68 18.08
CA ARG A 389 -3.84 -12.50 17.21
C ARG A 389 -3.71 -13.90 17.76
N SER A 390 -3.80 -14.90 16.86
CA SER A 390 -3.52 -16.29 17.18
C SER A 390 -2.02 -16.54 17.42
N GLU A 391 -1.66 -17.70 17.95
CA GLU A 391 -0.26 -18.14 18.08
C GLU A 391 0.50 -18.10 16.74
N SER A 392 -0.18 -18.32 15.61
CA SER A 392 0.40 -18.21 14.28
C SER A 392 0.54 -16.75 13.79
N GLY A 393 0.09 -15.76 14.55
CA GLY A 393 0.09 -14.35 14.19
C GLY A 393 -1.08 -13.90 13.32
N SER A 394 -2.06 -14.78 13.06
CA SER A 394 -3.28 -14.42 12.30
C SER A 394 -4.16 -13.47 13.13
N VAL A 395 -4.58 -12.35 12.50
CA VAL A 395 -5.45 -11.36 13.13
C VAL A 395 -6.90 -11.85 13.10
N LEU A 396 -7.61 -11.75 14.23
CA LEU A 396 -8.99 -12.21 14.35
C LEU A 396 -9.93 -11.47 13.38
N PHE A 397 -9.82 -10.16 13.30
CA PHE A 397 -10.67 -9.34 12.45
C PHE A 397 -9.84 -8.25 11.76
N PRO A 398 -9.33 -8.50 10.56
CA PRO A 398 -8.58 -7.51 9.80
C PRO A 398 -9.54 -6.46 9.22
N ALA A 399 -10.06 -5.56 10.07
CA ALA A 399 -10.94 -4.50 9.66
C ALA A 399 -10.19 -3.47 8.80
N ARG A 400 -10.85 -2.99 7.74
CA ARG A 400 -10.42 -1.82 6.96
C ARG A 400 -11.55 -0.82 6.94
N MET A 401 -11.28 0.38 7.42
CA MET A 401 -12.21 1.49 7.29
C MET A 401 -11.99 2.16 5.92
N HIS A 402 -13.04 2.21 5.11
CA HIS A 402 -13.04 2.96 3.86
C HIS A 402 -13.74 4.30 4.10
N MET A 403 -12.96 5.35 4.24
CA MET A 403 -13.50 6.71 4.25
C MET A 403 -13.56 7.20 2.80
N LEU A 404 -14.77 7.37 2.28
CA LEU A 404 -15.00 7.89 0.94
C LEU A 404 -15.29 9.39 1.05
N PHE A 405 -14.29 10.20 0.75
CA PHE A 405 -14.48 11.63 0.54
C PHE A 405 -14.77 11.89 -0.94
N ARG A 406 -15.91 12.43 -1.27
CA ARG A 406 -16.08 13.11 -2.54
C ARG A 406 -15.48 14.51 -2.38
N GLY A 407 -14.23 14.66 -2.84
CA GLY A 407 -13.58 15.96 -2.87
C GLY A 407 -14.38 16.94 -3.73
N ILE A 408 -14.58 18.14 -3.24
CA ILE A 408 -15.16 19.27 -3.99
C ILE A 408 -13.95 20.03 -4.57
N LYS A 409 -13.70 19.88 -5.86
CA LYS A 409 -12.61 20.59 -6.54
C LYS A 409 -12.69 22.09 -6.31
N GLY A 410 -11.55 22.70 -5.94
CA GLY A 410 -11.45 24.14 -5.71
C GLY A 410 -11.94 24.59 -4.33
N VAL A 411 -12.25 23.67 -3.43
CA VAL A 411 -12.55 23.96 -2.02
C VAL A 411 -11.42 23.40 -1.17
N TYR A 412 -10.81 24.26 -0.37
CA TYR A 412 -9.67 23.96 0.50
C TYR A 412 -10.05 24.23 1.96
N ALA A 413 -9.56 23.45 2.88
CA ALA A 413 -9.80 23.67 4.30
C ALA A 413 -8.54 23.54 5.14
N CYS A 414 -8.50 24.29 6.23
CA CYS A 414 -7.54 24.09 7.31
C CYS A 414 -7.97 22.90 8.14
N THR A 415 -7.07 21.95 8.33
CA THR A 415 -7.31 20.73 9.14
C THR A 415 -6.67 20.80 10.52
N ASN A 416 -6.10 21.95 10.90
CA ASN A 416 -5.52 22.12 12.22
C ASN A 416 -6.63 22.26 13.29
N PRO A 417 -6.75 21.32 14.24
CA PRO A 417 -7.77 21.38 15.29
C PRO A 417 -7.60 22.55 16.23
N GLU A 418 -6.40 23.12 16.33
CA GLU A 418 -6.10 24.30 17.14
C GLU A 418 -6.28 25.64 16.38
N CYS A 419 -6.80 25.59 15.16
CA CYS A 419 -7.10 26.81 14.42
C CYS A 419 -8.17 27.65 15.17
N PRO A 420 -7.99 28.98 15.33
CA PRO A 420 -8.98 29.81 15.98
C PRO A 420 -10.38 29.76 15.37
N HIS A 421 -10.47 29.41 14.08
CA HIS A 421 -11.71 29.23 13.32
C HIS A 421 -12.07 27.76 13.15
N SER A 422 -11.52 26.85 13.98
CA SER A 422 -11.90 25.45 13.90
C SER A 422 -13.32 25.22 14.42
N HIS A 423 -14.10 24.45 13.68
CA HIS A 423 -15.43 24.02 14.03
C HIS A 423 -15.50 22.51 13.98
N THR A 424 -16.03 21.89 15.03
CA THR A 424 -16.18 20.43 15.13
C THR A 424 -17.66 20.08 15.02
N GLU A 425 -18.01 19.26 14.04
CA GLU A 425 -19.34 18.72 13.86
C GLU A 425 -19.26 17.23 13.50
N ASN A 426 -20.02 16.41 14.20
CA ASN A 426 -20.06 14.94 14.01
C ASN A 426 -18.67 14.26 14.03
N GLY A 427 -17.76 14.75 14.88
CA GLY A 427 -16.38 14.21 14.99
C GLY A 427 -15.43 14.67 13.90
N LEU A 428 -15.83 15.51 12.96
CA LEU A 428 -14.97 16.13 11.97
C LEU A 428 -14.65 17.57 12.41
N THR A 429 -13.37 17.88 12.53
CA THR A 429 -12.87 19.23 12.83
C THR A 429 -12.29 19.85 11.56
N LEU A 430 -12.85 20.97 11.13
CA LEU A 430 -12.33 21.78 10.03
C LEU A 430 -12.15 23.23 10.51
N GLY A 431 -11.06 23.86 10.10
CA GLY A 431 -10.84 25.28 10.26
C GLY A 431 -11.45 26.08 9.11
N GLU A 432 -10.85 27.24 8.79
CA GLU A 432 -11.30 28.11 7.71
C GLU A 432 -11.35 27.40 6.36
N VAL A 433 -12.40 27.67 5.58
CA VAL A 433 -12.63 27.11 4.24
C VAL A 433 -12.37 28.16 3.18
N TYR A 434 -11.64 27.78 2.13
CA TYR A 434 -11.21 28.65 1.02
C TYR A 434 -11.72 28.13 -0.32
N PHE A 435 -12.09 29.07 -1.20
CA PHE A 435 -12.62 28.76 -2.54
C PHE A 435 -11.62 29.06 -3.68
N SER A 436 -10.34 29.23 -3.37
CA SER A 436 -9.32 29.48 -4.39
C SER A 436 -8.02 28.77 -4.08
N ASP A 437 -7.32 28.37 -5.12
CA ASP A 437 -6.03 27.66 -5.13
C ASP A 437 -4.80 28.53 -4.86
N GLY A 438 -4.99 29.81 -4.56
CA GLY A 438 -3.90 30.79 -4.47
C GLY A 438 -3.07 30.76 -3.18
N ASN A 439 -3.58 30.19 -2.09
CA ASN A 439 -2.88 30.10 -0.81
C ASN A 439 -2.85 28.66 -0.31
N LEU A 440 -1.66 28.12 -0.09
CA LEU A 440 -1.45 26.80 0.51
C LEU A 440 -1.43 26.83 2.04
N THR A 441 -1.68 27.99 2.66
CA THR A 441 -1.63 28.15 4.12
C THR A 441 -2.87 28.88 4.63
N CYS A 442 -3.35 28.43 5.79
CA CYS A 442 -4.44 29.08 6.50
C CYS A 442 -4.05 30.49 6.94
N LYS A 443 -4.89 31.47 6.65
CA LYS A 443 -4.63 32.89 7.00
C LYS A 443 -4.66 33.14 8.50
N GLU A 444 -5.38 32.31 9.24
CA GLU A 444 -5.62 32.48 10.67
C GLU A 444 -4.54 31.81 11.54
N CYS A 445 -4.11 30.61 11.19
CA CYS A 445 -3.15 29.86 12.00
C CYS A 445 -1.85 29.51 11.28
N GLY A 446 -1.69 29.86 9.98
CA GLY A 446 -0.51 29.57 9.20
C GLY A 446 -0.32 28.09 8.81
N SER A 447 -1.21 27.18 9.22
CA SER A 447 -1.12 25.78 8.88
C SER A 447 -1.45 25.51 7.41
N THR A 448 -0.94 24.41 6.87
CA THR A 448 -1.24 24.00 5.49
C THR A 448 -2.74 23.74 5.31
N ILE A 449 -3.33 24.23 4.22
CA ILE A 449 -4.68 23.92 3.81
C ILE A 449 -4.66 22.79 2.77
N TYR A 450 -5.72 22.00 2.75
CA TYR A 450 -5.87 20.84 1.87
C TYR A 450 -7.14 20.95 1.04
N GLU A 451 -7.08 20.49 -0.20
CA GLU A 451 -8.27 20.36 -1.06
C GLU A 451 -9.19 19.29 -0.51
N LEU A 452 -10.48 19.61 -0.36
CA LEU A 452 -11.50 18.73 0.22
C LEU A 452 -12.03 17.69 -0.78
#